data_9274d68f719a9ab82508321e7d5bb562
#
_entry.id   9274d68f719a9ab82508321e7d5bb562
#
_cell.length_a   1.000
_cell.length_b   1.000
_cell.length_c   1.000
_cell.angle_alpha   90.00
_cell.angle_beta   90.00
_cell.angle_gamma   90.00
#
_symmetry.space_group_name_H-M   'P 1'
#
loop_
_entity.id
_entity.type
_entity.pdbx_description
1 polymer ?
#
loop_
_entity_poly.entity_id
_entity_poly.type
_entity_poly.pdbx_seq_one_letter_code
_entity_poly.pdbx_strand_id
1 'polypeptide(L)'
;LIDGSDPAVDRVVAIPASLLAKEESLAPAGLPFTLNVKRFFPNALLRRGGGSLATRGIGTTIAIEEAAPVSSDDEANNVSALVEFKKGADSLGTWLVSTGLGAPQSVAADGREYRLALRPRRHYYPFSIHLKDFTHDVYPGTDIPKNFSSLVRLTDAETGEDRDALIYMNHPLRYRGLTFFQAS
;
A
#
# COMPACT_ATOMS: atom_id res chain seq x y z
N LEU A 1 9.70 -7.05 -3.13
CA LEU A 1 11.12 -6.70 -3.23
C LEU A 1 11.45 -6.28 -4.65
N ILE A 2 12.24 -5.27 -4.81
CA ILE A 2 12.64 -4.71 -6.10
C ILE A 2 14.16 -4.76 -6.19
N ASP A 3 14.67 -5.44 -7.21
CA ASP A 3 16.08 -5.41 -7.61
C ASP A 3 16.24 -4.29 -8.65
N GLY A 4 16.84 -3.19 -8.27
CA GLY A 4 17.12 -2.03 -9.14
C GLY A 4 18.57 -2.00 -9.63
N SER A 5 19.24 -3.13 -9.71
CA SER A 5 20.65 -3.19 -10.17
C SER A 5 20.82 -2.89 -11.67
N ASP A 6 19.75 -3.04 -12.45
CA ASP A 6 19.71 -2.65 -13.86
C ASP A 6 18.95 -1.31 -13.99
N PRO A 7 19.61 -0.23 -14.48
CA PRO A 7 18.94 1.07 -14.61
C PRO A 7 17.79 1.09 -15.64
N ALA A 8 17.71 0.11 -16.52
CA ALA A 8 16.69 0.02 -17.56
C ALA A 8 15.46 -0.79 -17.12
N VAL A 9 15.60 -1.68 -16.12
CA VAL A 9 14.53 -2.61 -15.73
C VAL A 9 14.55 -2.88 -14.22
N ASP A 10 13.45 -2.58 -13.56
CA ASP A 10 13.19 -3.03 -12.18
C ASP A 10 12.72 -4.49 -12.18
N ARG A 11 13.45 -5.38 -11.55
CA ARG A 11 12.98 -6.75 -11.29
C ARG A 11 12.19 -6.76 -9.98
N VAL A 12 10.92 -7.12 -10.05
CA VAL A 12 10.04 -7.13 -8.90
C VAL A 12 9.71 -8.56 -8.49
N VAL A 13 10.03 -8.92 -7.25
CA VAL A 13 9.56 -10.17 -6.62
C VAL A 13 8.43 -9.80 -5.67
N ALA A 14 7.20 -10.16 -6.04
CA ALA A 14 6.00 -9.93 -5.24
C ALA A 14 5.67 -11.16 -4.40
N ILE A 15 5.55 -10.98 -3.09
CA ILE A 15 5.17 -12.02 -2.13
C ILE A 15 3.81 -11.63 -1.56
N PRO A 16 2.75 -12.45 -1.77
CA PRO A 16 1.43 -12.19 -1.19
C PRO A 16 1.47 -12.14 0.34
N ALA A 17 0.74 -11.20 0.95
CA ALA A 17 0.65 -11.10 2.41
C ALA A 17 0.07 -12.36 3.06
N SER A 18 -0.76 -13.13 2.34
CA SER A 18 -1.26 -14.44 2.80
C SER A 18 -0.17 -15.49 3.04
N LEU A 19 0.99 -15.37 2.38
CA LEU A 19 2.16 -16.21 2.67
C LEU A 19 2.91 -15.70 3.90
N LEU A 20 2.97 -14.39 4.11
CA LEU A 20 3.55 -13.82 5.33
C LEU A 20 2.72 -14.19 6.57
N ALA A 21 1.41 -14.28 6.43
CA ALA A 21 0.49 -14.63 7.52
C ALA A 21 0.67 -16.08 8.03
N LYS A 22 1.33 -16.95 7.27
CA LYS A 22 1.65 -18.30 7.71
C LYS A 22 2.85 -18.38 8.67
N GLU A 23 3.61 -17.27 8.77
CA GLU A 23 4.82 -17.17 9.60
C GLU A 23 5.87 -18.27 9.30
N GLU A 24 5.98 -18.65 8.05
CA GLU A 24 6.89 -19.68 7.55
C GLU A 24 8.13 -19.10 6.88
N SER A 25 9.09 -19.97 6.59
CA SER A 25 10.25 -19.64 5.77
C SER A 25 9.88 -19.67 4.29
N LEU A 26 10.17 -18.61 3.59
CA LEU A 26 9.91 -18.44 2.16
C LEU A 26 11.23 -18.30 1.40
N ALA A 27 11.36 -19.04 0.30
CA ALA A 27 12.51 -18.96 -0.61
C ALA A 27 12.04 -18.51 -2.01
N PRO A 28 11.77 -17.22 -2.23
CA PRO A 28 11.27 -16.73 -3.51
C PRO A 28 12.32 -16.88 -4.60
N ALA A 29 11.91 -17.37 -5.75
CA ALA A 29 12.79 -17.46 -6.91
C ALA A 29 13.32 -16.07 -7.32
N GLY A 30 14.62 -16.01 -7.66
CA GLY A 30 15.26 -14.77 -8.09
C GLY A 30 15.81 -13.88 -6.96
N LEU A 31 15.72 -14.32 -5.68
CA LEU A 31 16.38 -13.67 -4.56
C LEU A 31 17.51 -14.55 -4.03
N PRO A 32 18.67 -13.96 -3.62
CA PRO A 32 19.80 -14.69 -3.08
C PRO A 32 19.66 -15.04 -1.59
N PHE A 33 18.49 -14.81 -1.01
CA PHE A 33 18.20 -15.02 0.40
C PHE A 33 16.79 -15.58 0.63
N THR A 34 16.60 -16.18 1.78
CA THR A 34 15.29 -16.62 2.27
C THR A 34 14.70 -15.58 3.22
N LEU A 35 13.38 -15.56 3.33
CA LEU A 35 12.62 -14.75 4.26
C LEU A 35 12.02 -15.63 5.34
N ASN A 36 12.36 -15.41 6.58
CA ASN A 36 11.71 -16.03 7.73
C ASN A 36 10.77 -15.03 8.38
N VAL A 37 9.48 -15.28 8.30
CA VAL A 37 8.49 -14.43 8.96
C VAL A 37 8.49 -14.77 10.45
N LYS A 38 8.92 -13.83 11.29
CA LYS A 38 8.97 -13.99 12.75
C LYS A 38 7.63 -13.71 13.41
N ARG A 39 6.89 -12.73 12.86
CA ARG A 39 5.56 -12.36 13.32
C ARG A 39 4.82 -11.61 12.23
N PHE A 40 3.54 -11.89 12.12
CA PHE A 40 2.61 -11.20 11.23
C PHE A 40 1.53 -10.49 12.05
N PHE A 41 1.19 -9.26 11.66
CA PHE A 41 0.16 -8.45 12.29
C PHE A 41 -0.88 -8.08 11.23
N PRO A 42 -2.10 -8.61 11.30
CA PRO A 42 -3.20 -8.22 10.40
C PRO A 42 -3.51 -6.73 10.47
N ASN A 43 -3.35 -6.13 11.66
CA ASN A 43 -3.42 -4.70 11.91
C ASN A 43 -2.45 -4.33 13.03
N ALA A 44 -1.75 -3.21 12.90
CA ALA A 44 -0.79 -2.75 13.89
C ALA A 44 -0.74 -1.24 14.02
N LEU A 45 -0.45 -0.78 15.23
CA LEU A 45 -0.10 0.61 15.52
C LEU A 45 1.41 0.77 15.51
N LEU A 46 1.89 1.74 14.76
CA LEU A 46 3.30 2.11 14.69
C LEU A 46 3.53 3.41 15.47
N ARG A 47 4.47 3.39 16.40
CA ARG A 47 4.82 4.57 17.21
C ARG A 47 6.30 4.87 17.09
N ARG A 48 6.67 6.13 16.97
CA ARG A 48 8.06 6.57 17.07
C ARG A 48 8.52 6.51 18.52
N GLY A 49 9.78 6.14 18.71
CA GLY A 49 10.37 5.95 20.04
C GLY A 49 10.16 4.53 20.55
N GLY A 50 11.23 3.89 20.98
CA GLY A 50 11.30 2.46 21.25
C GLY A 50 11.71 1.71 19.99
N GLY A 51 11.82 0.39 20.09
CA GLY A 51 12.17 -0.49 18.98
C GLY A 51 11.18 -1.64 18.88
N SER A 52 10.97 -2.12 17.66
CA SER A 52 10.41 -3.46 17.45
C SER A 52 11.52 -4.49 17.65
N LEU A 53 11.23 -5.78 17.45
CA LEU A 53 12.26 -6.84 17.40
C LEU A 53 13.11 -6.78 16.10
N ALA A 54 12.98 -5.71 15.31
CA ALA A 54 13.81 -5.48 14.14
C ALA A 54 15.24 -5.11 14.56
N THR A 55 16.21 -5.67 13.85
CA THR A 55 17.63 -5.38 14.04
C THR A 55 18.20 -4.48 12.97
N ARG A 56 17.42 -4.21 11.93
CA ARG A 56 17.78 -3.38 10.77
C ARG A 56 16.63 -2.48 10.34
N GLY A 57 16.98 -1.47 9.58
CA GLY A 57 16.03 -0.53 8.99
C GLY A 57 15.30 0.33 10.02
N ILE A 58 14.21 0.93 9.59
CA ILE A 58 13.41 1.87 10.41
C ILE A 58 12.78 1.21 11.64
N GLY A 59 12.55 -0.10 11.59
CA GLY A 59 11.97 -0.84 12.70
C GLY A 59 12.79 -0.84 13.99
N THR A 60 14.09 -0.46 13.92
CA THR A 60 14.94 -0.28 15.12
C THR A 60 14.52 0.92 15.99
N THR A 61 13.77 1.85 15.42
CA THR A 61 13.30 3.10 16.08
C THR A 61 11.78 3.21 16.16
N ILE A 62 11.06 2.19 15.67
CA ILE A 62 9.60 2.16 15.66
C ILE A 62 9.12 1.00 16.56
N ALA A 63 8.33 1.32 17.56
CA ALA A 63 7.58 0.34 18.31
C ALA A 63 6.36 -0.12 17.50
N ILE A 64 6.07 -1.42 17.56
CA ILE A 64 4.90 -2.03 16.94
C ILE A 64 4.02 -2.67 18.01
N GLU A 65 2.73 -2.40 17.95
CA GLU A 65 1.71 -2.94 18.82
C GLU A 65 0.59 -3.55 17.98
N GLU A 66 0.18 -4.76 18.29
CA GLU A 66 -0.92 -5.42 17.62
C GLU A 66 -2.23 -4.69 17.94
N ALA A 67 -3.05 -4.46 16.92
CA ALA A 67 -4.35 -3.82 17.03
C ALA A 67 -5.44 -4.72 16.47
N ALA A 68 -6.66 -4.56 16.94
CA ALA A 68 -7.80 -5.26 16.38
C ALA A 68 -7.96 -4.89 14.89
N PRO A 69 -8.30 -5.86 14.01
CA PRO A 69 -8.62 -5.55 12.63
C PRO A 69 -9.79 -4.57 12.53
N VAL A 70 -9.66 -3.61 11.64
CA VAL A 70 -10.72 -2.64 11.33
C VAL A 70 -11.69 -3.28 10.33
N SER A 71 -12.98 -3.15 10.59
CA SER A 71 -14.06 -3.64 9.73
C SER A 71 -14.84 -2.53 9.02
N SER A 72 -14.43 -1.27 9.21
CA SER A 72 -15.02 -0.10 8.55
C SER A 72 -14.48 0.04 7.11
N ASP A 73 -15.36 0.42 6.19
CA ASP A 73 -14.98 0.69 4.80
C ASP A 73 -14.11 1.96 4.64
N ASP A 74 -14.12 2.84 5.65
CA ASP A 74 -13.40 4.12 5.64
C ASP A 74 -11.98 4.03 6.21
N GLU A 75 -11.65 2.93 6.87
CA GLU A 75 -10.34 2.73 7.50
C GLU A 75 -9.63 1.49 6.94
N ALA A 76 -8.35 1.61 6.66
CA ALA A 76 -7.54 0.49 6.20
C ALA A 76 -6.70 -0.11 7.33
N ASN A 77 -6.64 -1.44 7.38
CA ASN A 77 -5.75 -2.16 8.28
C ASN A 77 -4.28 -1.85 7.93
N ASN A 78 -3.50 -1.60 8.96
CA ASN A 78 -2.07 -1.37 8.85
C ASN A 78 -1.32 -2.70 8.97
N VAL A 79 -1.38 -3.48 7.87
CA VAL A 79 -0.74 -4.80 7.81
C VAL A 79 0.75 -4.67 8.03
N SER A 80 1.31 -5.47 8.91
CA SER A 80 2.73 -5.42 9.26
C SER A 80 3.32 -6.80 9.46
N ALA A 81 4.65 -6.93 9.31
CA ALA A 81 5.37 -8.15 9.64
C ALA A 81 6.80 -7.86 10.09
N LEU A 82 7.33 -8.72 10.95
CA LEU A 82 8.75 -8.82 11.25
C LEU A 82 9.34 -9.94 10.42
N VAL A 83 10.26 -9.60 9.51
CA VAL A 83 10.84 -10.53 8.55
C VAL A 83 12.34 -10.55 8.70
N GLU A 84 12.90 -11.74 9.00
CA GLU A 84 14.33 -11.99 8.98
C GLU A 84 14.75 -12.46 7.60
N PHE A 85 15.80 -11.85 7.04
CA PHE A 85 16.41 -12.29 5.81
C PHE A 85 17.65 -13.13 6.14
N LYS A 86 17.78 -14.29 5.48
CA LYS A 86 18.90 -15.21 5.66
C LYS A 86 19.55 -15.61 4.35
N LYS A 87 20.86 -15.70 4.37
CA LYS A 87 21.64 -16.28 3.29
C LYS A 87 22.29 -17.58 3.78
N GLY A 88 21.72 -18.71 3.40
CA GLY A 88 22.09 -19.98 4.01
C GLY A 88 21.79 -19.99 5.52
N ALA A 89 22.82 -20.20 6.34
CA ALA A 89 22.71 -20.16 7.80
C ALA A 89 22.83 -18.74 8.39
N ASP A 90 23.38 -17.79 7.62
CA ASP A 90 23.71 -16.46 8.11
C ASP A 90 22.49 -15.53 8.08
N SER A 91 22.25 -14.83 9.20
CA SER A 91 21.22 -13.80 9.28
C SER A 91 21.75 -12.47 8.76
N LEU A 92 21.06 -11.89 7.78
CA LEU A 92 21.30 -10.53 7.30
C LEU A 92 20.68 -9.48 8.24
N GLY A 93 19.73 -9.92 9.07
CA GLY A 93 19.00 -9.10 10.01
C GLY A 93 17.49 -9.28 9.90
N THR A 94 16.77 -8.58 10.78
CA THR A 94 15.30 -8.56 10.84
C THR A 94 14.79 -7.15 10.56
N TRP A 95 13.84 -7.02 9.66
CA TRP A 95 13.19 -5.76 9.29
C TRP A 95 11.71 -5.77 9.72
N LEU A 96 11.23 -4.62 10.11
CA LEU A 96 9.81 -4.34 10.20
C LEU A 96 9.33 -3.88 8.83
N VAL A 97 8.36 -4.58 8.24
CA VAL A 97 7.65 -4.16 7.04
C VAL A 97 6.21 -3.84 7.39
N SER A 98 5.67 -2.76 6.84
CA SER A 98 4.29 -2.33 7.13
C SER A 98 3.73 -1.50 5.98
N THR A 99 2.42 -1.58 5.78
CA THR A 99 1.70 -0.69 4.86
C THR A 99 1.68 0.76 5.35
N GLY A 100 1.90 0.98 6.66
CA GLY A 100 2.01 2.32 7.26
C GLY A 100 3.40 2.96 7.16
N LEU A 101 4.39 2.27 6.58
CA LEU A 101 5.70 2.86 6.32
C LEU A 101 5.67 3.58 4.96
N GLY A 102 5.91 4.88 4.96
CA GLY A 102 5.82 5.72 3.76
C GLY A 102 6.95 5.53 2.74
N ALA A 103 8.05 4.85 3.10
CA ALA A 103 9.19 4.65 2.23
C ALA A 103 9.68 3.20 2.23
N PRO A 104 10.21 2.70 1.09
CA PRO A 104 10.85 1.41 1.03
C PRO A 104 12.15 1.42 1.86
N GLN A 105 12.53 0.25 2.35
CA GLN A 105 13.79 0.00 3.04
C GLN A 105 14.72 -0.81 2.16
N SER A 106 16.00 -0.90 2.53
CA SER A 106 17.00 -1.63 1.76
C SER A 106 17.51 -2.86 2.49
N VAL A 107 17.76 -3.92 1.72
CA VAL A 107 18.46 -5.14 2.12
C VAL A 107 19.62 -5.35 1.17
N ALA A 108 20.83 -5.39 1.70
CA ALA A 108 22.04 -5.67 0.90
C ALA A 108 22.36 -7.17 0.92
N ALA A 109 22.57 -7.77 -0.24
CA ALA A 109 23.03 -9.15 -0.41
C ALA A 109 23.79 -9.29 -1.73
N ASP A 110 24.92 -10.03 -1.71
CA ASP A 110 25.76 -10.30 -2.89
C ASP A 110 26.21 -9.06 -3.67
N GLY A 111 26.53 -7.97 -2.94
CA GLY A 111 26.94 -6.71 -3.55
C GLY A 111 25.80 -5.95 -4.26
N ARG A 112 24.56 -6.40 -4.10
CA ARG A 112 23.36 -5.75 -4.64
C ARG A 112 22.47 -5.21 -3.53
N GLU A 113 21.70 -4.19 -3.85
CA GLU A 113 20.71 -3.60 -2.96
C GLU A 113 19.31 -3.94 -3.44
N TYR A 114 18.51 -4.51 -2.54
CA TYR A 114 17.11 -4.85 -2.80
C TYR A 114 16.21 -3.91 -2.03
N ARG A 115 15.30 -3.22 -2.70
CA ARG A 115 14.30 -2.37 -2.06
C ARG A 115 13.14 -3.22 -1.54
N LEU A 116 12.81 -3.07 -0.27
CA LEU A 116 11.80 -3.81 0.47
C LEU A 116 10.64 -2.87 0.82
N ALA A 117 9.43 -3.22 0.40
CA ALA A 117 8.22 -2.51 0.82
C ALA A 117 7.05 -3.48 0.96
N LEU A 118 6.22 -3.29 1.99
CA LEU A 118 4.89 -3.86 2.09
C LEU A 118 3.90 -2.80 1.63
N ARG A 119 3.09 -3.11 0.63
CA ARG A 119 2.16 -2.16 0.03
C ARG A 119 0.89 -2.86 -0.45
N PRO A 120 -0.25 -2.17 -0.54
CA PRO A 120 -1.44 -2.70 -1.20
C PRO A 120 -1.13 -3.15 -2.62
N ARG A 121 -1.77 -4.24 -3.05
CA ARG A 121 -1.68 -4.69 -4.44
C ARG A 121 -2.37 -3.67 -5.33
N ARG A 122 -1.68 -3.16 -6.34
CA ARG A 122 -2.29 -2.32 -7.35
C ARG A 122 -3.19 -3.17 -8.25
N HIS A 123 -4.39 -2.68 -8.47
CA HIS A 123 -5.30 -3.18 -9.48
C HIS A 123 -5.42 -2.11 -10.57
N TYR A 124 -5.14 -2.50 -11.81
CA TYR A 124 -5.25 -1.58 -12.94
C TYR A 124 -6.57 -1.85 -13.65
N TYR A 125 -7.34 -0.80 -13.82
CA TYR A 125 -8.59 -0.84 -14.55
C TYR A 125 -8.34 -0.34 -15.98
N PRO A 126 -9.11 -0.84 -16.98
CA PRO A 126 -8.98 -0.42 -18.38
C PRO A 126 -9.61 0.94 -18.65
N PHE A 127 -10.08 1.62 -17.64
CA PHE A 127 -10.72 2.94 -17.74
C PHE A 127 -9.97 3.97 -16.89
N SER A 128 -10.20 5.22 -17.23
CA SER A 128 -9.73 6.38 -16.46
C SER A 128 -10.87 7.35 -16.18
N ILE A 129 -10.76 8.06 -15.07
CA ILE A 129 -11.65 9.15 -14.68
C ILE A 129 -10.79 10.40 -14.55
N HIS A 130 -11.07 11.40 -15.37
CA HIS A 130 -10.38 12.67 -15.37
C HIS A 130 -11.28 13.75 -14.79
N LEU A 131 -10.84 14.45 -13.73
CA LEU A 131 -11.55 15.57 -13.16
C LEU A 131 -11.45 16.77 -14.11
N LYS A 132 -12.60 17.27 -14.56
CA LYS A 132 -12.69 18.46 -15.43
C LYS A 132 -12.96 19.74 -14.62
N ASP A 133 -13.85 19.61 -13.64
CA ASP A 133 -14.25 20.74 -12.81
C ASP A 133 -14.68 20.24 -11.43
N PHE A 134 -14.40 21.06 -10.42
CA PHE A 134 -14.79 20.81 -9.03
C PHE A 134 -15.47 22.06 -8.48
N THR A 135 -16.69 21.90 -8.01
CA THR A 135 -17.45 22.97 -7.41
C THR A 135 -17.67 22.71 -5.92
N HIS A 136 -17.40 23.73 -5.12
CA HIS A 136 -17.64 23.76 -3.69
C HIS A 136 -18.53 24.96 -3.37
N ASP A 137 -19.81 24.68 -3.13
CA ASP A 137 -20.75 25.72 -2.69
C ASP A 137 -20.79 25.81 -1.17
N VAL A 138 -20.84 27.02 -0.67
CA VAL A 138 -21.00 27.31 0.77
C VAL A 138 -22.32 28.04 1.01
N TYR A 139 -22.86 27.94 2.23
CA TYR A 139 -24.02 28.76 2.61
C TYR A 139 -23.62 30.23 2.67
N PRO A 140 -24.46 31.16 2.17
CA PRO A 140 -24.16 32.59 2.16
C PRO A 140 -23.77 33.11 3.55
N GLY A 141 -22.60 33.75 3.62
CA GLY A 141 -22.07 34.33 4.87
C GLY A 141 -21.44 33.32 5.85
N THR A 142 -21.17 32.11 5.42
CA THR A 142 -20.52 31.08 6.25
C THR A 142 -19.47 30.31 5.48
N ASP A 143 -18.56 29.60 6.17
CA ASP A 143 -17.64 28.61 5.58
C ASP A 143 -18.22 27.19 5.62
N ILE A 144 -19.51 27.06 5.90
CA ILE A 144 -20.18 25.75 5.98
C ILE A 144 -20.47 25.25 4.58
N PRO A 145 -19.94 24.06 4.19
CA PRO A 145 -20.21 23.47 2.90
C PRO A 145 -21.71 23.21 2.69
N LYS A 146 -22.23 23.64 1.56
CA LYS A 146 -23.59 23.39 1.12
C LYS A 146 -23.69 22.22 0.15
N ASN A 147 -22.74 22.18 -0.78
CA ASN A 147 -22.71 21.16 -1.82
C ASN A 147 -21.28 21.00 -2.36
N PHE A 148 -20.95 19.78 -2.74
CA PHE A 148 -19.76 19.46 -3.52
C PHE A 148 -20.18 18.76 -4.80
N SER A 149 -19.57 19.12 -5.91
CA SER A 149 -19.77 18.40 -7.16
C SER A 149 -18.49 18.30 -7.97
N SER A 150 -18.33 17.20 -8.70
CA SER A 150 -17.22 16.95 -9.60
C SER A 150 -17.75 16.60 -10.98
N LEU A 151 -17.43 17.42 -11.98
CA LEU A 151 -17.61 17.06 -13.37
C LEU A 151 -16.40 16.26 -13.82
N VAL A 152 -16.60 15.01 -14.20
CA VAL A 152 -15.53 14.10 -14.61
C VAL A 152 -15.76 13.60 -16.03
N ARG A 153 -14.65 13.31 -16.74
CA ARG A 153 -14.68 12.56 -18.00
C ARG A 153 -14.27 11.12 -17.72
N LEU A 154 -15.18 10.20 -18.05
CA LEU A 154 -14.95 8.77 -18.02
C LEU A 154 -14.55 8.30 -19.41
N THR A 155 -13.40 7.63 -19.50
CA THR A 155 -12.93 7.01 -20.76
C THR A 155 -12.56 5.55 -20.51
N ASP A 156 -12.98 4.65 -21.39
CA ASP A 156 -12.67 3.23 -21.34
C ASP A 156 -12.36 2.72 -22.75
N ALA A 157 -11.10 2.34 -22.96
CA ALA A 157 -10.62 1.90 -24.27
C ALA A 157 -11.18 0.54 -24.70
N GLU A 158 -11.59 -0.33 -23.77
CA GLU A 158 -12.16 -1.64 -24.08
C GLU A 158 -13.61 -1.56 -24.55
N THR A 159 -14.39 -0.64 -23.98
CA THR A 159 -15.81 -0.50 -24.33
C THR A 159 -16.07 0.64 -25.32
N GLY A 160 -15.08 1.50 -25.55
CA GLY A 160 -15.24 2.73 -26.32
C GLY A 160 -16.03 3.81 -25.58
N GLU A 161 -16.23 3.66 -24.26
CA GLU A 161 -16.92 4.65 -23.44
C GLU A 161 -16.10 5.95 -23.40
N ASP A 162 -16.74 7.06 -23.70
CA ASP A 162 -16.16 8.39 -23.60
C ASP A 162 -17.26 9.42 -23.35
N ARG A 163 -17.50 9.74 -22.08
CA ARG A 163 -18.55 10.66 -21.67
C ARG A 163 -18.21 11.48 -20.45
N ASP A 164 -18.88 12.58 -20.30
CA ASP A 164 -18.87 13.37 -19.08
C ASP A 164 -19.91 12.82 -18.07
N ALA A 165 -19.58 12.86 -16.78
CA ALA A 165 -20.46 12.49 -15.69
C ALA A 165 -20.33 13.51 -14.55
N LEU A 166 -21.43 13.89 -13.95
CA LEU A 166 -21.48 14.75 -12.77
C LEU A 166 -21.66 13.90 -11.53
N ILE A 167 -20.73 14.00 -10.59
CA ILE A 167 -20.78 13.35 -9.28
C ILE A 167 -21.09 14.43 -8.24
N TYR A 168 -22.13 14.22 -7.44
CA TYR A 168 -22.50 15.13 -6.37
C TYR A 168 -23.17 14.37 -5.22
N MET A 169 -23.56 15.07 -4.15
CA MET A 169 -24.14 14.43 -2.96
C MET A 169 -25.28 13.47 -3.33
N ASN A 170 -25.18 12.22 -2.87
CA ASN A 170 -26.11 11.12 -3.14
C ASN A 170 -26.26 10.70 -4.62
N HIS A 171 -25.44 11.23 -5.53
CA HIS A 171 -25.41 10.85 -6.94
C HIS A 171 -23.98 10.42 -7.35
N PRO A 172 -23.55 9.23 -6.94
CA PRO A 172 -22.25 8.71 -7.31
C PRO A 172 -22.21 8.23 -8.76
N LEU A 173 -21.03 8.28 -9.36
CA LEU A 173 -20.76 7.59 -10.61
C LEU A 173 -20.61 6.09 -10.34
N ARG A 174 -21.39 5.26 -11.03
CA ARG A 174 -21.23 3.80 -11.01
C ARG A 174 -20.73 3.31 -12.35
N TYR A 175 -19.61 2.59 -12.32
CA TYR A 175 -19.00 2.06 -13.52
C TYR A 175 -18.24 0.76 -13.24
N ARG A 176 -18.42 -0.28 -14.05
CA ARG A 176 -17.77 -1.61 -13.92
C ARG A 176 -17.82 -2.19 -12.50
N GLY A 177 -18.96 -2.07 -11.83
CA GLY A 177 -19.14 -2.59 -10.46
C GLY A 177 -18.51 -1.74 -9.36
N LEU A 178 -17.87 -0.63 -9.70
CA LEU A 178 -17.33 0.35 -8.75
C LEU A 178 -18.30 1.52 -8.59
N THR A 179 -18.25 2.13 -7.42
CA THR A 179 -19.03 3.34 -7.10
C THR A 179 -18.08 4.44 -6.63
N PHE A 180 -18.12 5.57 -7.31
CA PHE A 180 -17.28 6.74 -7.04
C PHE A 180 -18.14 7.82 -6.41
N PHE A 181 -17.91 8.09 -5.14
CA PHE A 181 -18.59 9.12 -4.39
C PHE A 181 -17.83 10.43 -4.45
N GLN A 182 -18.56 11.54 -4.27
CA GLN A 182 -17.96 12.81 -4.00
C GLN A 182 -17.42 12.82 -2.56
N ALA A 183 -16.12 13.02 -2.42
CA ALA A 183 -15.47 13.30 -1.13
C ALA A 183 -15.21 14.81 -1.00
N SER A 184 -15.18 15.28 0.25
CA SER A 184 -14.86 16.68 0.58
C SER A 184 -13.39 17.00 0.30
#